data_e046a118046b60c3ba78a8e518e8192c
#
_entry.id   e046a118046b60c3ba78a8e518e8192c
#
_cell.length_a   1.000
_cell.length_b   1.000
_cell.length_c   1.000
_cell.angle_alpha   90.00
_cell.angle_beta   90.00
_cell.angle_gamma   90.00
#
_symmetry.space_group_name_H-M   'P 1'
#
loop_
_entity.id
_entity.type
_entity.pdbx_description
1 polymer ?
#
loop_
_entity_poly.entity_id
_entity_poly.type
_entity_poly.pdbx_seq_one_letter_code
_entity_poly.pdbx_strand_id
1 'polypeptide(L)'
;MANPSTPSKVAGDLPKESPTSLRFPSSVPVAAQENIANTRKTNILSFFKPQFFVYTFLVLSGLYCFVLGRDRYTTVSEFVIQQAAPLNTRSSSVLSGAASSPQVMSSLVDGQYLQVYLASPDVMKKLYPKPSILEKIYKINSPDIFSGLPEGSSAPQQLAFYRKQISIAPQPLTGSVILTTNGFDPDQSLELNKSLLLQSRRFINEVNQSINKDQNLFAIKEVEIAEANLKQATQKLEEFQEKHGKLNVETEQQATSSFISELESRLVDLKVEEAALRRQYRDPDAPEVSFIADQVSEMEAQIREERKKSVSDDGRDLNGLAIQEASLRSDVEFDTKALQSARLAADNSRRESQRQLKFVVMLSQPQKSVAPDSNWRWQAFLGSIGIVVVAWGVGGFLLAAMKKS
;
A
#
# COMPACT_ATOMS: atom_id res chain seq x y z
N MET A 1 52.08 33.31 78.60
CA MET A 1 51.75 33.25 80.04
C MET A 1 51.54 31.80 80.39
N ALA A 2 52.53 31.32 81.01
CA ALA A 2 52.69 30.66 82.32
C ALA A 2 52.32 29.18 82.34
N ASN A 3 53.35 28.38 82.22
CA ASN A 3 53.74 27.21 83.03
C ASN A 3 53.38 27.42 84.55
N PRO A 4 53.53 26.49 85.45
CA PRO A 4 54.14 25.15 85.45
C PRO A 4 53.43 24.14 86.40
N SER A 5 53.77 22.86 86.56
CA SER A 5 54.69 22.37 87.64
C SER A 5 54.55 20.87 87.84
N THR A 6 55.64 20.22 87.76
CA THR A 6 55.95 18.96 88.50
C THR A 6 55.93 19.21 89.98
N PRO A 7 56.15 18.20 90.95
CA PRO A 7 56.97 16.96 90.83
C PRO A 7 56.51 15.79 91.79
N SER A 8 57.40 14.78 91.86
CA SER A 8 57.90 13.99 93.06
C SER A 8 57.36 12.53 93.18
N LYS A 9 58.21 11.53 92.90
CA LYS A 9 59.19 10.83 93.78
C LYS A 9 58.52 10.00 94.89
N VAL A 10 58.79 8.69 94.84
CA VAL A 10 59.53 7.91 95.90
C VAL A 10 59.42 6.42 95.50
N ALA A 11 60.50 5.79 95.24
CA ALA A 11 61.48 4.82 95.66
C ALA A 11 60.91 3.66 96.54
N GLY A 12 61.35 2.46 96.28
CA GLY A 12 61.36 1.32 97.17
C GLY A 12 61.27 -0.03 96.55
N ASP A 13 62.28 -0.63 96.48
CA ASP A 13 62.90 -1.90 96.83
C ASP A 13 62.69 -3.12 96.02
N LEU A 14 63.79 -3.70 95.63
CA LEU A 14 64.06 -5.05 95.15
C LEU A 14 64.00 -6.02 96.39
N PRO A 15 63.76 -7.30 96.21
CA PRO A 15 64.80 -8.25 95.94
C PRO A 15 64.48 -9.45 94.98
N LYS A 16 65.49 -9.88 94.28
CA LYS A 16 66.00 -11.23 93.93
C LYS A 16 65.08 -12.45 93.94
N GLU A 17 65.12 -13.22 92.95
CA GLU A 17 65.73 -14.50 92.64
C GLU A 17 65.13 -15.25 91.51
N SER A 18 65.90 -15.48 90.47
CA SER A 18 66.46 -16.68 89.77
C SER A 18 65.47 -17.67 89.10
N PRO A 19 66.04 -18.50 88.21
CA PRO A 19 65.52 -18.60 86.84
C PRO A 19 64.68 -19.85 86.59
N THR A 20 63.68 -19.80 85.73
CA THR A 20 63.14 -21.05 85.16
C THR A 20 62.54 -20.86 83.76
N SER A 21 63.16 -21.60 82.84
CA SER A 21 62.67 -22.19 81.64
C SER A 21 61.87 -21.32 80.65
N LEU A 22 62.60 -21.08 79.49
CA LEU A 22 62.00 -20.79 78.23
C LEU A 22 60.93 -21.82 77.86
N ARG A 23 59.67 -21.42 77.78
CA ARG A 23 58.60 -22.10 77.08
C ARG A 23 58.17 -21.21 75.98
N PHE A 24 58.52 -21.61 74.71
CA PHE A 24 57.88 -21.06 73.50
C PHE A 24 56.38 -21.45 73.47
N PRO A 25 55.47 -20.52 73.32
CA PRO A 25 54.12 -20.91 73.00
C PRO A 25 54.04 -21.22 71.49
N SER A 26 53.99 -22.48 71.19
CA SER A 26 53.45 -23.01 69.97
C SER A 26 51.97 -22.77 69.94
N SER A 27 51.50 -21.89 69.09
CA SER A 27 50.23 -21.90 68.37
C SER A 27 49.85 -20.49 67.97
N VAL A 28 50.15 -20.14 66.77
CA VAL A 28 49.46 -19.05 66.05
C VAL A 28 48.03 -19.48 65.93
N PRO A 29 47.05 -18.71 66.41
CA PRO A 29 45.64 -19.10 66.31
C PRO A 29 45.22 -19.24 64.85
N VAL A 30 44.61 -20.40 64.53
CA VAL A 30 44.12 -20.76 63.20
C VAL A 30 43.16 -19.70 62.57
N ALA A 31 42.63 -18.82 63.41
CA ALA A 31 41.78 -17.71 62.94
C ALA A 31 42.54 -16.62 62.12
N ALA A 32 43.87 -16.53 62.21
CA ALA A 32 44.63 -15.55 61.46
C ALA A 32 44.99 -16.06 60.05
N GLN A 33 44.98 -17.39 59.81
CA GLN A 33 45.23 -17.97 58.48
C GLN A 33 43.96 -17.97 57.61
N GLU A 34 42.77 -18.08 58.20
CA GLU A 34 41.50 -17.98 57.44
C GLU A 34 41.26 -16.55 56.91
N ASN A 35 41.63 -15.54 57.65
CA ASN A 35 41.44 -14.16 57.20
C ASN A 35 42.38 -13.74 56.06
N ILE A 36 43.56 -14.38 55.91
CA ILE A 36 44.48 -14.04 54.82
C ILE A 36 44.06 -14.78 53.53
N ALA A 37 43.44 -15.96 53.61
CA ALA A 37 42.92 -16.69 52.44
C ALA A 37 41.62 -16.07 51.94
N ASN A 38 40.78 -15.53 52.80
CA ASN A 38 39.51 -14.89 52.40
C ASN A 38 39.71 -13.48 51.88
N THR A 39 40.71 -12.72 52.29
CA THR A 39 40.97 -11.37 51.76
C THR A 39 41.55 -11.42 50.35
N ARG A 40 42.18 -12.54 49.92
CA ARG A 40 42.63 -12.69 48.52
C ARG A 40 41.52 -13.16 47.56
N LYS A 41 40.52 -13.84 48.02
CA LYS A 41 39.36 -14.28 47.18
C LYS A 41 38.33 -13.19 46.93
N THR A 42 38.19 -12.24 47.80
CA THR A 42 37.23 -11.15 47.66
C THR A 42 37.64 -10.03 46.71
N ASN A 43 38.93 -9.88 46.41
CA ASN A 43 39.36 -8.81 45.55
C ASN A 43 39.32 -9.14 44.03
N ILE A 44 39.17 -10.41 43.65
CA ILE A 44 38.97 -10.78 42.23
C ILE A 44 37.51 -10.68 41.79
N LEU A 45 36.54 -10.95 42.73
CA LEU A 45 35.12 -10.77 42.44
C LEU A 45 34.66 -9.31 42.53
N SER A 46 35.38 -8.42 43.22
CA SER A 46 35.00 -7.00 43.27
C SER A 46 35.33 -6.21 41.97
N PHE A 47 36.11 -6.81 41.09
CA PHE A 47 36.39 -6.25 39.76
C PHE A 47 35.21 -6.45 38.75
N PHE A 48 34.28 -7.37 39.05
CA PHE A 48 33.06 -7.58 38.25
C PHE A 48 31.92 -6.64 38.73
N LYS A 49 32.18 -5.34 38.84
CA LYS A 49 31.10 -4.36 38.98
C LYS A 49 30.28 -4.38 37.70
N PRO A 50 28.94 -4.38 37.79
CA PRO A 50 28.06 -4.37 36.59
C PRO A 50 28.43 -3.20 35.63
N GLN A 51 29.01 -2.16 36.15
CA GLN A 51 29.54 -1.04 35.37
C GLN A 51 30.62 -1.43 34.34
N PHE A 52 31.49 -2.43 34.65
CA PHE A 52 32.53 -2.90 33.74
C PHE A 52 31.90 -3.56 32.48
N PHE A 53 30.84 -4.36 32.64
CA PHE A 53 30.14 -4.97 31.52
C PHE A 53 29.50 -3.91 30.62
N VAL A 54 28.94 -2.86 31.20
CA VAL A 54 28.31 -1.75 30.46
C VAL A 54 29.38 -1.02 29.62
N TYR A 55 30.48 -0.65 30.23
CA TYR A 55 31.57 0.04 29.48
C TYR A 55 32.15 -0.86 28.39
N THR A 56 32.38 -2.14 28.69
CA THR A 56 32.89 -3.11 27.71
C THR A 56 31.92 -3.27 26.54
N PHE A 57 30.61 -3.37 26.83
CA PHE A 57 29.58 -3.44 25.80
C PHE A 57 29.55 -2.17 24.94
N LEU A 58 29.60 -1.00 25.53
CA LEU A 58 29.61 0.28 24.80
C LEU A 58 30.84 0.43 23.92
N VAL A 59 32.02 0.06 24.45
CA VAL A 59 33.28 0.09 23.69
C VAL A 59 33.21 -0.92 22.51
N LEU A 60 32.72 -2.13 22.76
CA LEU A 60 32.58 -3.16 21.73
C LEU A 60 31.54 -2.73 20.67
N SER A 61 30.43 -2.15 21.10
CA SER A 61 29.41 -1.60 20.18
C SER A 61 29.96 -0.44 19.37
N GLY A 62 30.70 0.48 19.98
CA GLY A 62 31.39 1.58 19.27
C GLY A 62 32.41 1.05 18.26
N LEU A 63 33.25 0.11 18.67
CA LEU A 63 34.23 -0.53 17.79
C LEU A 63 33.56 -1.21 16.61
N TYR A 64 32.45 -1.94 16.85
CA TYR A 64 31.66 -2.55 15.78
C TYR A 64 31.11 -1.49 14.83
N CYS A 65 30.39 -0.48 15.32
CA CYS A 65 29.72 0.51 14.49
C CYS A 65 30.69 1.36 13.64
N PHE A 66 31.86 1.74 14.20
CA PHE A 66 32.76 2.67 13.54
C PHE A 66 33.94 2.02 12.81
N VAL A 67 34.36 0.81 13.20
CA VAL A 67 35.54 0.14 12.61
C VAL A 67 35.17 -1.10 11.81
N LEU A 68 34.26 -1.96 12.33
CA LEU A 68 33.95 -3.25 11.71
C LEU A 68 32.74 -3.19 10.75
N GLY A 69 31.79 -2.26 10.99
CA GLY A 69 30.58 -2.15 10.19
C GLY A 69 30.86 -1.72 8.75
N ARG A 70 30.27 -2.44 7.77
CA ARG A 70 30.42 -2.11 6.35
C ARG A 70 29.79 -0.77 6.01
N ASP A 71 30.39 -0.09 5.07
CA ASP A 71 29.81 1.10 4.46
C ASP A 71 28.53 0.76 3.73
N ARG A 72 27.54 1.65 3.83
CA ARG A 72 26.29 1.57 3.12
C ARG A 72 26.16 2.77 2.22
N TYR A 73 25.76 2.52 1.00
CA TYR A 73 25.54 3.55 -0.01
C TYR A 73 24.07 3.66 -0.29
N THR A 74 23.56 4.87 -0.18
CA THR A 74 22.13 5.16 -0.34
C THR A 74 21.92 5.92 -1.64
N THR A 75 21.04 5.38 -2.50
CA THR A 75 20.57 6.07 -3.70
C THR A 75 19.12 6.48 -3.50
N VAL A 76 18.82 7.74 -3.77
CA VAL A 76 17.49 8.32 -3.65
C VAL A 76 17.02 8.75 -5.02
N SER A 77 15.76 8.47 -5.33
CA SER A 77 15.05 9.01 -6.49
C SER A 77 13.66 9.45 -6.06
N GLU A 78 13.12 10.44 -6.75
CA GLU A 78 11.79 10.97 -6.48
C GLU A 78 10.99 11.05 -7.76
N PHE A 79 9.75 10.59 -7.72
CA PHE A 79 8.84 10.61 -8.83
C PHE A 79 7.40 10.83 -8.36
N VAL A 80 6.54 11.23 -9.27
CA VAL A 80 5.11 11.38 -9.02
C VAL A 80 4.32 10.53 -10.02
N ILE A 81 3.20 9.98 -9.57
CA ILE A 81 2.24 9.28 -10.42
C ILE A 81 1.18 10.31 -10.80
N GLN A 82 1.18 10.75 -12.05
CA GLN A 82 0.23 11.73 -12.54
C GLN A 82 -0.77 11.08 -13.50
N GLN A 83 -2.02 11.51 -13.41
CA GLN A 83 -3.07 11.17 -14.36
C GLN A 83 -3.07 12.19 -15.49
N ALA A 84 -3.39 11.74 -16.71
CA ALA A 84 -3.59 12.62 -17.86
C ALA A 84 -4.83 13.50 -17.62
N ALA A 85 -4.66 14.61 -16.93
CA ALA A 85 -5.76 15.54 -16.68
C ALA A 85 -6.05 16.41 -17.92
N PRO A 86 -7.32 16.75 -18.21
CA PRO A 86 -7.66 17.73 -19.22
C PRO A 86 -7.09 19.10 -18.83
N LEU A 87 -6.60 19.84 -19.82
CA LEU A 87 -5.96 21.16 -19.67
C LEU A 87 -6.80 22.21 -18.91
N ASN A 88 -8.10 22.02 -18.81
CA ASN A 88 -9.04 22.99 -18.24
C ASN A 88 -9.12 22.96 -16.70
N THR A 89 -8.52 21.97 -16.01
CA THR A 89 -8.56 21.86 -14.55
C THR A 89 -7.36 22.53 -13.86
N ARG A 90 -6.39 23.03 -14.62
CA ARG A 90 -5.18 23.65 -14.05
C ARG A 90 -5.39 25.01 -13.37
N SER A 91 -6.48 25.70 -13.69
CA SER A 91 -6.70 27.07 -13.20
C SER A 91 -7.42 27.18 -11.86
N SER A 92 -8.09 26.12 -11.39
CA SER A 92 -8.84 26.16 -10.12
C SER A 92 -8.10 25.57 -8.91
N SER A 93 -7.02 24.83 -9.12
CA SER A 93 -6.31 24.13 -8.04
C SER A 93 -5.20 24.95 -7.36
N VAL A 94 -4.83 26.10 -7.92
CA VAL A 94 -3.75 26.95 -7.36
C VAL A 94 -4.23 27.75 -6.15
N LEU A 95 -5.55 27.95 -6.01
CA LEU A 95 -6.13 28.75 -4.92
C LEU A 95 -6.63 27.93 -3.72
N SER A 96 -6.81 26.63 -3.88
CA SER A 96 -7.19 25.72 -2.78
C SER A 96 -5.93 25.01 -2.30
N GLY A 97 -5.60 25.13 -1.03
CA GLY A 97 -4.36 24.62 -0.44
C GLY A 97 -3.95 23.26 -0.99
N ALA A 98 -2.74 23.16 -1.47
CA ALA A 98 -2.21 22.06 -2.31
C ALA A 98 -2.39 20.63 -1.72
N ALA A 99 -2.57 20.52 -0.41
CA ALA A 99 -2.71 19.24 0.29
C ALA A 99 -4.09 18.56 0.16
N SER A 100 -5.13 19.29 -0.29
CA SER A 100 -6.51 18.78 -0.39
C SER A 100 -7.01 18.61 -1.82
N SER A 101 -6.13 18.73 -2.83
CA SER A 101 -6.54 18.50 -4.21
C SER A 101 -6.80 17.00 -4.47
N PRO A 102 -7.89 16.63 -5.16
CA PRO A 102 -8.19 15.23 -5.48
C PRO A 102 -7.04 14.50 -6.20
N GLN A 103 -6.22 15.24 -6.94
CA GLN A 103 -5.06 14.70 -7.66
C GLN A 103 -3.93 14.27 -6.71
N VAL A 104 -3.63 15.04 -5.66
CA VAL A 104 -2.63 14.67 -4.66
C VAL A 104 -3.08 13.44 -3.87
N MET A 105 -4.37 13.38 -3.51
CA MET A 105 -4.94 12.21 -2.84
C MET A 105 -4.86 10.95 -3.72
N SER A 106 -5.19 11.06 -5.01
CA SER A 106 -5.04 9.94 -5.95
C SER A 106 -3.58 9.48 -6.08
N SER A 107 -2.64 10.40 -6.27
CA SER A 107 -1.21 10.10 -6.33
C SER A 107 -0.69 9.44 -5.04
N LEU A 108 -1.18 9.88 -3.89
CA LEU A 108 -0.81 9.29 -2.59
C LEU A 108 -1.26 7.83 -2.48
N VAL A 109 -2.53 7.56 -2.84
CA VAL A 109 -3.09 6.20 -2.84
C VAL A 109 -2.34 5.30 -3.82
N ASP A 110 -2.06 5.79 -5.02
CA ASP A 110 -1.25 5.06 -6.01
C ASP A 110 0.17 4.78 -5.50
N GLY A 111 0.76 5.74 -4.80
CA GLY A 111 2.05 5.59 -4.13
C GLY A 111 2.03 4.51 -3.06
N GLN A 112 0.94 4.39 -2.28
CA GLN A 112 0.77 3.32 -1.30
C GLN A 112 0.62 1.94 -1.96
N TYR A 113 -0.16 1.81 -3.04
CA TYR A 113 -0.22 0.56 -3.80
C TYR A 113 1.13 0.17 -4.37
N LEU A 114 1.87 1.14 -4.91
CA LEU A 114 3.21 0.91 -5.42
C LEU A 114 4.18 0.46 -4.31
N GLN A 115 4.09 1.03 -3.12
CA GLN A 115 4.88 0.61 -1.95
C GLN A 115 4.64 -0.86 -1.62
N VAL A 116 3.38 -1.29 -1.56
CA VAL A 116 3.04 -2.70 -1.31
C VAL A 116 3.55 -3.61 -2.42
N TYR A 117 3.38 -3.19 -3.69
CA TYR A 117 3.84 -3.96 -4.84
C TYR A 117 5.35 -4.14 -4.85
N LEU A 118 6.12 -3.05 -4.72
CA LEU A 118 7.58 -3.11 -4.76
C LEU A 118 8.18 -3.89 -3.59
N ALA A 119 7.52 -3.90 -2.42
CA ALA A 119 7.92 -4.70 -1.26
C ALA A 119 7.43 -6.16 -1.32
N SER A 120 6.79 -6.58 -2.42
CA SER A 120 6.23 -7.91 -2.59
C SER A 120 7.29 -8.97 -2.93
N PRO A 121 7.03 -10.25 -2.63
CA PRO A 121 7.91 -11.35 -3.03
C PRO A 121 8.01 -11.51 -4.56
N ASP A 122 6.98 -11.06 -5.31
CA ASP A 122 6.95 -11.18 -6.76
C ASP A 122 7.97 -10.24 -7.42
N VAL A 123 8.07 -9.00 -6.94
CA VAL A 123 9.08 -8.05 -7.43
C VAL A 123 10.48 -8.53 -7.04
N MET A 124 10.67 -9.02 -5.82
CA MET A 124 11.95 -9.60 -5.41
C MET A 124 12.37 -10.74 -6.35
N LYS A 125 11.45 -11.65 -6.72
CA LYS A 125 11.72 -12.74 -7.67
C LYS A 125 11.99 -12.24 -9.09
N LYS A 126 11.30 -11.17 -9.54
CA LYS A 126 11.55 -10.56 -10.85
C LYS A 126 12.95 -9.92 -10.91
N LEU A 127 13.41 -9.31 -9.81
CA LEU A 127 14.74 -8.71 -9.72
C LEU A 127 15.84 -9.77 -9.52
N TYR A 128 15.56 -10.77 -8.70
CA TYR A 128 16.49 -11.85 -8.34
C TYR A 128 15.86 -13.21 -8.66
N PRO A 129 15.89 -13.65 -9.93
CA PRO A 129 15.23 -14.89 -10.35
C PRO A 129 15.76 -16.15 -9.66
N LYS A 130 17.02 -16.10 -9.24
CA LYS A 130 17.67 -17.19 -8.46
C LYS A 130 18.00 -16.66 -7.07
N PRO A 131 17.64 -17.38 -6.00
CA PRO A 131 17.99 -17.04 -4.62
C PRO A 131 19.47 -16.74 -4.43
N SER A 132 20.33 -17.52 -5.09
CA SER A 132 21.79 -17.36 -5.05
C SER A 132 22.30 -16.01 -5.57
N ILE A 133 21.53 -15.29 -6.39
CA ILE A 133 21.94 -13.97 -6.90
C ILE A 133 21.92 -12.95 -5.77
N LEU A 134 20.80 -12.90 -5.01
CA LEU A 134 20.67 -12.01 -3.87
C LEU A 134 21.72 -12.31 -2.79
N GLU A 135 21.91 -13.59 -2.49
CA GLU A 135 22.94 -14.04 -1.55
C GLU A 135 24.35 -13.65 -2.01
N LYS A 136 24.66 -13.79 -3.29
CA LYS A 136 25.97 -13.42 -3.85
C LYS A 136 26.23 -11.90 -3.79
N ILE A 137 25.22 -11.10 -4.09
CA ILE A 137 25.31 -9.63 -4.09
C ILE A 137 25.48 -9.10 -2.67
N TYR A 138 24.74 -9.67 -1.70
CA TYR A 138 24.72 -9.23 -0.32
C TYR A 138 25.40 -10.21 0.64
N LYS A 139 26.37 -10.99 0.12
CA LYS A 139 27.12 -11.96 0.90
C LYS A 139 27.69 -11.35 2.18
N ILE A 140 27.61 -12.13 3.28
CA ILE A 140 28.34 -11.80 4.51
C ILE A 140 29.84 -11.73 4.18
N ASN A 141 30.47 -10.61 4.49
CA ASN A 141 31.89 -10.43 4.31
C ASN A 141 32.54 -10.08 5.67
N SER A 142 33.60 -10.78 6.02
CA SER A 142 34.38 -10.47 7.20
C SER A 142 34.95 -9.04 7.07
N PRO A 143 34.91 -8.18 8.11
CA PRO A 143 34.60 -8.48 9.51
C PRO A 143 33.13 -8.30 9.93
N ASP A 144 32.26 -7.80 9.06
CA ASP A 144 30.85 -7.52 9.39
C ASP A 144 29.96 -8.74 9.13
N ILE A 145 29.64 -9.47 10.20
CA ILE A 145 28.82 -10.69 10.15
C ILE A 145 27.30 -10.36 10.19
N PHE A 146 26.92 -9.18 10.65
CA PHE A 146 25.52 -8.85 10.94
C PHE A 146 24.80 -8.13 9.79
N SER A 147 25.52 -7.51 8.86
CA SER A 147 24.90 -6.70 7.80
C SER A 147 24.61 -7.46 6.52
N GLY A 148 25.17 -8.65 6.32
CA GLY A 148 24.99 -9.44 5.10
C GLY A 148 23.88 -10.49 5.20
N LEU A 149 23.58 -11.10 4.06
CA LEU A 149 22.64 -12.21 3.95
C LEU A 149 23.42 -13.54 4.04
N PRO A 150 23.09 -14.45 4.98
CA PRO A 150 23.72 -15.78 5.06
C PRO A 150 23.46 -16.62 3.81
N GLU A 151 24.44 -17.43 3.42
CA GLU A 151 24.27 -18.42 2.35
C GLU A 151 23.23 -19.50 2.78
N GLY A 152 22.35 -19.87 1.86
CA GLY A 152 21.27 -20.83 2.15
C GLY A 152 20.08 -20.23 2.92
N SER A 153 19.93 -18.91 2.90
CA SER A 153 18.80 -18.21 3.54
C SER A 153 17.47 -18.64 2.96
N SER A 154 16.48 -18.86 3.83
CA SER A 154 15.12 -19.18 3.41
C SER A 154 14.44 -18.01 2.67
N ALA A 155 13.44 -18.30 1.82
CA ALA A 155 12.73 -17.27 1.08
C ALA A 155 12.13 -16.15 1.97
N PRO A 156 11.55 -16.42 3.15
CA PRO A 156 11.12 -15.37 4.06
C PRO A 156 12.26 -14.49 4.59
N GLN A 157 13.43 -15.07 4.85
CA GLN A 157 14.61 -14.32 5.29
C GLN A 157 15.14 -13.42 4.18
N GLN A 158 15.20 -13.91 2.95
CA GLN A 158 15.57 -13.13 1.76
C GLN A 158 14.61 -11.96 1.54
N LEU A 159 13.30 -12.20 1.67
CA LEU A 159 12.29 -11.14 1.56
C LEU A 159 12.43 -10.10 2.67
N ALA A 160 12.64 -10.52 3.90
CA ALA A 160 12.86 -9.60 5.03
C ALA A 160 14.14 -8.77 4.83
N PHE A 161 15.18 -9.37 4.30
CA PHE A 161 16.43 -8.68 3.96
C PHE A 161 16.21 -7.68 2.82
N TYR A 162 15.57 -8.10 1.72
CA TYR A 162 15.22 -7.25 0.58
C TYR A 162 14.44 -6.00 1.03
N ARG A 163 13.42 -6.18 1.88
CA ARG A 163 12.63 -5.08 2.42
C ARG A 163 13.44 -4.09 3.26
N LYS A 164 14.53 -4.53 3.89
CA LYS A 164 15.46 -3.64 4.61
C LYS A 164 16.33 -2.80 3.67
N GLN A 165 16.57 -3.28 2.44
CA GLN A 165 17.38 -2.55 1.46
C GLN A 165 16.58 -1.50 0.69
N ILE A 166 15.24 -1.48 0.80
CA ILE A 166 14.38 -0.55 0.09
C ILE A 166 13.50 0.23 1.06
N SER A 167 13.29 1.50 0.77
CA SER A 167 12.31 2.33 1.45
C SER A 167 11.53 3.10 0.41
N ILE A 168 10.21 2.96 0.47
CA ILE A 168 9.29 3.64 -0.43
C ILE A 168 8.38 4.50 0.43
N ALA A 169 8.50 5.82 0.33
CA ALA A 169 7.81 6.78 1.17
C ALA A 169 6.95 7.71 0.32
N PRO A 170 5.63 7.44 0.21
CA PRO A 170 4.70 8.40 -0.37
C PRO A 170 4.61 9.66 0.48
N GLN A 171 4.72 10.85 -0.15
CA GLN A 171 4.72 12.15 0.50
C GLN A 171 3.31 12.75 0.51
N PRO A 172 2.67 12.94 1.67
CA PRO A 172 1.28 13.38 1.76
C PRO A 172 1.03 14.79 1.21
N LEU A 173 2.04 15.67 1.25
CA LEU A 173 1.90 17.07 0.84
C LEU A 173 2.06 17.27 -0.68
N THR A 174 2.92 16.48 -1.30
CA THR A 174 3.27 16.65 -2.73
C THR A 174 2.66 15.56 -3.61
N GLY A 175 2.22 14.43 -3.02
CA GLY A 175 1.82 13.23 -3.77
C GLY A 175 2.98 12.54 -4.47
N SER A 176 4.23 12.98 -4.22
CA SER A 176 5.42 12.32 -4.76
C SER A 176 5.76 11.06 -3.97
N VAL A 177 6.53 10.18 -4.58
CA VAL A 177 7.06 8.97 -3.96
C VAL A 177 8.58 9.07 -3.93
N ILE A 178 9.15 9.01 -2.72
CA ILE A 178 10.59 8.93 -2.53
C ILE A 178 10.96 7.44 -2.46
N LEU A 179 11.79 7.01 -3.39
CA LEU A 179 12.35 5.67 -3.45
C LEU A 179 13.82 5.73 -3.01
N THR A 180 14.10 5.11 -1.88
CA THR A 180 15.43 4.99 -1.31
C THR A 180 15.89 3.55 -1.38
N THR A 181 17.10 3.32 -1.86
CA THR A 181 17.71 1.99 -1.95
C THR A 181 19.07 1.99 -1.30
N ASN A 182 19.36 0.93 -0.56
CA ASN A 182 20.62 0.74 0.14
C ASN A 182 21.41 -0.41 -0.47
N GLY A 183 22.70 -0.23 -0.60
CA GLY A 183 23.63 -1.27 -1.06
C GLY A 183 24.97 -1.18 -0.30
N PHE A 184 25.78 -2.21 -0.42
CA PHE A 184 27.15 -2.20 0.11
C PHE A 184 28.16 -1.62 -0.90
N ASP A 185 27.67 -1.29 -2.09
CA ASP A 185 28.43 -0.69 -3.17
C ASP A 185 27.57 0.42 -3.82
N PRO A 186 28.14 1.57 -4.21
CA PRO A 186 27.40 2.65 -4.88
C PRO A 186 26.70 2.20 -6.16
N ASP A 187 27.32 1.30 -6.93
CA ASP A 187 26.75 0.79 -8.18
C ASP A 187 25.59 -0.15 -7.89
N GLN A 188 25.67 -0.99 -6.85
CA GLN A 188 24.58 -1.87 -6.42
C GLN A 188 23.33 -1.08 -6.01
N SER A 189 23.50 -0.03 -5.20
CA SER A 189 22.37 0.80 -4.76
C SER A 189 21.71 1.52 -5.94
N LEU A 190 22.51 2.02 -6.88
CA LEU A 190 22.03 2.67 -8.09
C LEU A 190 21.29 1.70 -9.01
N GLU A 191 21.84 0.52 -9.25
CA GLU A 191 21.23 -0.51 -10.10
C GLU A 191 19.89 -1.01 -9.52
N LEU A 192 19.86 -1.24 -8.20
CA LEU A 192 18.63 -1.60 -7.51
C LEU A 192 17.57 -0.50 -7.65
N ASN A 193 17.95 0.78 -7.48
CA ASN A 193 17.03 1.90 -7.63
C ASN A 193 16.46 1.98 -9.06
N LYS A 194 17.32 1.91 -10.08
CA LYS A 194 16.91 1.91 -11.49
C LYS A 194 16.00 0.74 -11.82
N SER A 195 16.32 -0.43 -11.30
CA SER A 195 15.51 -1.65 -11.50
C SER A 195 14.13 -1.52 -10.87
N LEU A 196 14.03 -0.97 -9.66
CA LEU A 196 12.75 -0.70 -9.00
C LEU A 196 11.94 0.37 -9.71
N LEU A 197 12.56 1.43 -10.23
CA LEU A 197 11.88 2.42 -11.08
C LEU A 197 11.32 1.81 -12.36
N LEU A 198 12.06 0.88 -12.98
CA LEU A 198 11.56 0.15 -14.13
C LEU A 198 10.35 -0.73 -13.76
N GLN A 199 10.39 -1.42 -12.61
CA GLN A 199 9.25 -2.19 -12.13
C GLN A 199 8.06 -1.29 -11.78
N SER A 200 8.29 -0.10 -11.22
CA SER A 200 7.24 0.89 -10.96
C SER A 200 6.53 1.32 -12.24
N ARG A 201 7.27 1.63 -13.29
CA ARG A 201 6.71 1.97 -14.61
C ARG A 201 5.93 0.80 -15.21
N ARG A 202 6.47 -0.42 -15.12
CA ARG A 202 5.77 -1.62 -15.60
C ARG A 202 4.47 -1.85 -14.87
N PHE A 203 4.47 -1.74 -13.56
CA PHE A 203 3.27 -1.88 -12.73
C PHE A 203 2.19 -0.87 -13.12
N ILE A 204 2.53 0.41 -13.23
CA ILE A 204 1.57 1.45 -13.64
C ILE A 204 1.04 1.17 -15.06
N ASN A 205 1.88 0.71 -15.99
CA ASN A 205 1.44 0.34 -17.33
C ASN A 205 0.53 -0.90 -17.32
N GLU A 206 0.82 -1.91 -16.51
CA GLU A 206 -0.04 -3.09 -16.33
C GLU A 206 -1.41 -2.71 -15.77
N VAL A 207 -1.45 -1.82 -14.75
CA VAL A 207 -2.69 -1.28 -14.18
C VAL A 207 -3.48 -0.51 -15.25
N ASN A 208 -2.84 0.37 -16.01
CA ASN A 208 -3.48 1.10 -17.10
C ASN A 208 -4.07 0.17 -18.15
N GLN A 209 -3.33 -0.87 -18.55
CA GLN A 209 -3.82 -1.86 -19.52
C GLN A 209 -5.01 -2.66 -18.99
N SER A 210 -4.99 -3.05 -17.72
CA SER A 210 -6.11 -3.76 -17.10
C SER A 210 -7.37 -2.91 -17.08
N ILE A 211 -7.28 -1.66 -16.61
CA ILE A 211 -8.40 -0.72 -16.58
C ILE A 211 -8.97 -0.51 -17.98
N ASN A 212 -8.12 -0.23 -18.97
CA ASN A 212 -8.54 -0.03 -20.35
C ASN A 212 -9.21 -1.26 -20.95
N LYS A 213 -8.65 -2.44 -20.70
CA LYS A 213 -9.20 -3.70 -21.22
C LYS A 213 -10.59 -3.98 -20.67
N ASP A 214 -10.76 -3.86 -19.35
CA ASP A 214 -12.01 -4.23 -18.69
C ASP A 214 -13.15 -3.25 -19.07
N GLN A 215 -12.87 -1.94 -19.07
CA GLN A 215 -13.85 -0.92 -19.48
C GLN A 215 -14.23 -1.02 -20.96
N ASN A 216 -13.25 -1.23 -21.85
CA ASN A 216 -13.51 -1.33 -23.27
C ASN A 216 -14.22 -2.63 -23.65
N LEU A 217 -13.88 -3.76 -23.01
CA LEU A 217 -14.55 -5.05 -23.28
C LEU A 217 -16.03 -4.99 -22.95
N PHE A 218 -16.40 -4.39 -21.80
CA PHE A 218 -17.82 -4.24 -21.46
C PHE A 218 -18.56 -3.39 -22.47
N ALA A 219 -18.01 -2.23 -22.82
CA ALA A 219 -18.66 -1.32 -23.79
C ALA A 219 -18.78 -1.93 -25.21
N ILE A 220 -17.77 -2.67 -25.66
CA ILE A 220 -17.82 -3.38 -26.96
C ILE A 220 -18.91 -4.46 -26.93
N LYS A 221 -19.00 -5.22 -25.82
CA LYS A 221 -20.01 -6.26 -25.67
C LYS A 221 -21.45 -5.70 -25.69
N GLU A 222 -21.67 -4.53 -25.07
CA GLU A 222 -22.94 -3.84 -25.12
C GLU A 222 -23.34 -3.44 -26.55
N VAL A 223 -22.38 -2.94 -27.35
CA VAL A 223 -22.61 -2.65 -28.75
C VAL A 223 -22.97 -3.92 -29.54
N GLU A 224 -22.24 -5.02 -29.32
CA GLU A 224 -22.51 -6.30 -29.97
C GLU A 224 -23.92 -6.84 -29.65
N ILE A 225 -24.35 -6.73 -28.38
CA ILE A 225 -25.68 -7.12 -27.95
C ILE A 225 -26.74 -6.25 -28.64
N ALA A 226 -26.53 -4.92 -28.66
CA ALA A 226 -27.47 -4.00 -29.30
C ALA A 226 -27.57 -4.23 -30.83
N GLU A 227 -26.44 -4.54 -31.50
CA GLU A 227 -26.43 -4.92 -32.92
C GLU A 227 -27.19 -6.22 -33.18
N ALA A 228 -26.99 -7.22 -32.31
CA ALA A 228 -27.74 -8.50 -32.42
C ALA A 228 -29.23 -8.31 -32.23
N ASN A 229 -29.65 -7.49 -31.26
CA ASN A 229 -31.07 -7.19 -31.01
C ASN A 229 -31.70 -6.46 -32.19
N LEU A 230 -31.06 -5.41 -32.70
CA LEU A 230 -31.55 -4.69 -33.87
C LEU A 230 -31.69 -5.62 -35.10
N LYS A 231 -30.69 -6.47 -35.33
CA LYS A 231 -30.77 -7.47 -36.40
C LYS A 231 -31.96 -8.39 -36.22
N GLN A 232 -32.22 -8.88 -35.01
CA GLN A 232 -33.36 -9.76 -34.72
C GLN A 232 -34.68 -9.03 -34.90
N ALA A 233 -34.82 -7.79 -34.43
CA ALA A 233 -36.03 -6.99 -34.59
C ALA A 233 -36.30 -6.70 -36.06
N THR A 234 -35.28 -6.35 -36.84
CA THR A 234 -35.37 -6.12 -38.28
C THR A 234 -35.82 -7.39 -39.02
N GLN A 235 -35.24 -8.54 -38.68
CA GLN A 235 -35.67 -9.83 -39.27
C GLN A 235 -37.13 -10.16 -38.99
N LYS A 236 -37.58 -9.95 -37.75
CA LYS A 236 -38.99 -10.18 -37.41
C LYS A 236 -39.93 -9.27 -38.19
N LEU A 237 -39.57 -8.02 -38.40
CA LEU A 237 -40.36 -7.09 -39.23
C LEU A 237 -40.36 -7.50 -40.70
N GLU A 238 -39.19 -7.90 -41.24
CA GLU A 238 -39.09 -8.40 -42.64
C GLU A 238 -39.94 -9.67 -42.83
N GLU A 239 -39.82 -10.68 -41.96
CA GLU A 239 -40.62 -11.90 -41.99
C GLU A 239 -42.14 -11.61 -41.94
N PHE A 240 -42.52 -10.64 -41.06
CA PHE A 240 -43.92 -10.22 -40.97
C PHE A 240 -44.39 -9.57 -42.28
N GLN A 241 -43.57 -8.67 -42.88
CA GLN A 241 -43.89 -7.99 -44.13
C GLN A 241 -43.94 -8.96 -45.34
N GLU A 242 -43.05 -9.96 -45.37
CA GLU A 242 -43.08 -11.02 -46.40
C GLU A 242 -44.37 -11.83 -46.33
N LYS A 243 -44.79 -12.18 -45.11
CA LYS A 243 -45.95 -13.04 -44.89
C LYS A 243 -47.31 -12.35 -45.14
N HIS A 244 -47.41 -11.07 -44.80
CA HIS A 244 -48.68 -10.35 -44.80
C HIS A 244 -48.73 -9.20 -45.83
N GLY A 245 -47.65 -8.94 -46.55
CA GLY A 245 -47.55 -7.79 -47.43
C GLY A 245 -47.32 -6.49 -46.64
N LYS A 246 -47.00 -5.41 -47.37
CA LYS A 246 -46.97 -4.07 -46.77
C LYS A 246 -48.40 -3.60 -46.61
N LEU A 247 -48.90 -3.55 -45.41
CA LEU A 247 -50.24 -3.10 -45.09
C LEU A 247 -50.36 -1.59 -45.32
N ASN A 248 -50.95 -1.21 -46.49
CA ASN A 248 -51.22 0.18 -46.80
C ASN A 248 -52.66 0.47 -46.32
N VAL A 249 -52.81 0.76 -45.03
CA VAL A 249 -54.08 1.15 -44.44
C VAL A 249 -54.20 2.66 -44.53
N GLU A 250 -54.72 3.11 -45.68
CA GLU A 250 -55.08 4.52 -45.88
C GLU A 250 -56.51 4.82 -45.37
N THR A 251 -56.59 5.84 -44.63
CA THR A 251 -57.53 6.94 -44.49
C THR A 251 -58.43 7.09 -43.27
N GLU A 252 -58.94 6.10 -42.57
CA GLU A 252 -59.84 6.42 -41.43
C GLU A 252 -59.29 6.00 -40.06
N GLN A 253 -58.30 5.19 -40.05
CA GLN A 253 -57.60 4.74 -38.84
C GLN A 253 -56.35 5.59 -38.54
N GLN A 254 -56.05 6.59 -39.35
CA GLN A 254 -54.81 7.36 -39.28
C GLN A 254 -54.69 8.19 -37.98
N ALA A 255 -55.81 8.69 -37.43
CA ALA A 255 -55.82 9.48 -36.21
C ALA A 255 -55.51 8.61 -34.97
N THR A 256 -56.14 7.43 -34.83
CA THR A 256 -55.89 6.55 -33.70
C THR A 256 -54.54 5.85 -33.80
N SER A 257 -54.14 5.47 -35.00
CA SER A 257 -52.83 4.88 -35.28
C SER A 257 -51.68 5.89 -35.09
N SER A 258 -51.86 7.18 -35.45
CA SER A 258 -50.88 8.21 -35.20
C SER A 258 -50.70 8.51 -33.70
N PHE A 259 -51.82 8.48 -32.93
CA PHE A 259 -51.75 8.66 -31.48
C PHE A 259 -51.02 7.50 -30.79
N ILE A 260 -51.35 6.24 -31.17
CA ILE A 260 -50.62 5.07 -30.68
C ILE A 260 -49.13 5.15 -31.03
N SER A 261 -48.79 5.52 -32.27
CA SER A 261 -47.40 5.69 -32.70
C SER A 261 -46.63 6.79 -31.91
N GLU A 262 -47.34 7.87 -31.53
CA GLU A 262 -46.71 8.89 -30.65
C GLU A 262 -46.43 8.36 -29.26
N LEU A 263 -47.40 7.62 -28.66
CA LEU A 263 -47.20 6.97 -27.38
C LEU A 263 -46.03 5.93 -27.41
N GLU A 264 -45.96 5.14 -28.50
CA GLU A 264 -44.89 4.18 -28.72
C GLU A 264 -43.53 4.86 -28.88
N SER A 265 -43.46 5.99 -29.57
CA SER A 265 -42.23 6.79 -29.66
C SER A 265 -41.75 7.27 -28.30
N ARG A 266 -42.68 7.77 -27.46
CA ARG A 266 -42.39 8.19 -26.08
C ARG A 266 -41.97 7.00 -25.21
N LEU A 267 -42.59 5.83 -25.38
CA LEU A 267 -42.21 4.61 -24.69
C LEU A 267 -40.77 4.20 -25.05
N VAL A 268 -40.41 4.30 -26.32
CA VAL A 268 -39.03 4.02 -26.77
C VAL A 268 -38.03 4.95 -26.08
N ASP A 269 -38.34 6.24 -26.01
CA ASP A 269 -37.46 7.23 -25.36
C ASP A 269 -37.28 6.88 -23.87
N LEU A 270 -38.37 6.57 -23.14
CA LEU A 270 -38.34 6.15 -21.74
C LEU A 270 -37.53 4.84 -21.53
N LYS A 271 -37.69 3.84 -22.41
CA LYS A 271 -36.92 2.59 -22.36
C LYS A 271 -35.43 2.80 -22.61
N VAL A 272 -35.08 3.72 -23.52
CA VAL A 272 -33.67 4.11 -23.75
C VAL A 272 -33.10 4.78 -22.53
N GLU A 273 -33.86 5.66 -21.86
CA GLU A 273 -33.47 6.32 -20.62
C GLU A 273 -33.32 5.31 -19.48
N GLU A 274 -34.29 4.40 -19.31
CA GLU A 274 -34.19 3.31 -18.33
C GLU A 274 -32.92 2.45 -18.57
N ALA A 275 -32.69 2.05 -19.81
CA ALA A 275 -31.51 1.26 -20.16
C ALA A 275 -30.19 2.03 -19.90
N ALA A 276 -30.17 3.35 -20.09
CA ALA A 276 -29.03 4.19 -19.77
C ALA A 276 -28.78 4.28 -18.24
N LEU A 277 -29.85 4.47 -17.46
CA LEU A 277 -29.79 4.50 -16.01
C LEU A 277 -29.35 3.16 -15.41
N ARG A 278 -29.87 2.05 -15.91
CA ARG A 278 -29.45 0.69 -15.48
C ARG A 278 -27.96 0.40 -15.76
N ARG A 279 -27.35 1.04 -16.75
CA ARG A 279 -25.89 0.96 -16.97
C ARG A 279 -25.09 1.83 -15.99
N GLN A 280 -25.71 2.95 -15.57
CA GLN A 280 -25.07 3.90 -14.67
C GLN A 280 -25.13 3.44 -13.21
N TYR A 281 -26.28 2.88 -12.79
CA TYR A 281 -26.50 2.40 -11.43
C TYR A 281 -26.37 0.87 -11.40
N ARG A 282 -25.48 0.36 -10.53
CA ARG A 282 -25.29 -1.09 -10.32
C ARG A 282 -26.47 -1.75 -9.58
N ASP A 283 -27.20 -0.96 -8.81
CA ASP A 283 -28.36 -1.40 -8.04
C ASP A 283 -29.62 -1.28 -8.90
N PRO A 284 -30.30 -2.40 -9.25
CA PRO A 284 -31.54 -2.36 -10.03
C PRO A 284 -32.70 -1.69 -9.30
N ASP A 285 -32.63 -1.59 -7.94
CA ASP A 285 -33.64 -0.97 -7.09
C ASP A 285 -33.34 0.50 -6.76
N ALA A 286 -32.35 1.10 -7.44
CA ALA A 286 -32.06 2.53 -7.27
C ALA A 286 -33.31 3.37 -7.54
N PRO A 287 -33.60 4.41 -6.71
CA PRO A 287 -34.82 5.22 -6.85
C PRO A 287 -35.00 5.83 -8.24
N GLU A 288 -33.92 6.21 -8.90
CA GLU A 288 -33.91 6.79 -10.25
C GLU A 288 -34.30 5.73 -11.31
N VAL A 289 -33.83 4.50 -11.17
CA VAL A 289 -34.18 3.38 -12.06
C VAL A 289 -35.63 2.97 -11.87
N SER A 290 -36.06 2.83 -10.61
CA SER A 290 -37.44 2.46 -10.25
C SER A 290 -38.44 3.48 -10.78
N PHE A 291 -38.16 4.79 -10.64
CA PHE A 291 -39.05 5.85 -11.13
C PHE A 291 -39.31 5.77 -12.64
N ILE A 292 -38.24 5.58 -13.44
CA ILE A 292 -38.40 5.45 -14.90
C ILE A 292 -39.03 4.12 -15.29
N ALA A 293 -38.77 3.03 -14.58
CA ALA A 293 -39.40 1.73 -14.80
C ALA A 293 -40.91 1.79 -14.56
N ASP A 294 -41.39 2.52 -13.54
CA ASP A 294 -42.78 2.75 -13.27
C ASP A 294 -43.44 3.53 -14.40
N GLN A 295 -42.80 4.59 -14.91
CA GLN A 295 -43.28 5.37 -16.06
C GLN A 295 -43.37 4.49 -17.33
N VAL A 296 -42.42 3.61 -17.60
CA VAL A 296 -42.42 2.65 -18.71
C VAL A 296 -43.63 1.73 -18.57
N SER A 297 -43.88 1.18 -17.36
CA SER A 297 -44.98 0.29 -17.07
C SER A 297 -46.35 0.96 -17.28
N GLU A 298 -46.47 2.21 -16.82
CA GLU A 298 -47.72 3.00 -16.99
C GLU A 298 -47.97 3.33 -18.45
N MET A 299 -46.97 3.74 -19.22
CA MET A 299 -47.04 4.02 -20.64
C MET A 299 -47.45 2.75 -21.43
N GLU A 300 -46.86 1.59 -21.10
CA GLU A 300 -47.25 0.30 -21.69
C GLU A 300 -48.72 -0.07 -21.38
N ALA A 301 -49.18 0.21 -20.16
CA ALA A 301 -50.58 0.00 -19.79
C ALA A 301 -51.52 0.88 -20.60
N GLN A 302 -51.18 2.14 -20.78
CA GLN A 302 -51.95 3.10 -21.59
C GLN A 302 -52.01 2.67 -23.06
N ILE A 303 -50.91 2.27 -23.66
CA ILE A 303 -50.87 1.74 -25.02
C ILE A 303 -51.74 0.51 -25.15
N ARG A 304 -51.73 -0.43 -24.18
CA ARG A 304 -52.59 -1.62 -24.18
C ARG A 304 -54.07 -1.26 -24.14
N GLU A 305 -54.42 -0.25 -23.36
CA GLU A 305 -55.84 0.20 -23.27
C GLU A 305 -56.31 0.84 -24.55
N GLU A 306 -55.52 1.74 -25.17
CA GLU A 306 -55.87 2.38 -26.43
C GLU A 306 -55.94 1.35 -27.59
N ARG A 307 -55.09 0.35 -27.62
CA ARG A 307 -55.16 -0.77 -28.55
C ARG A 307 -56.45 -1.59 -28.38
N LYS A 308 -56.90 -1.82 -27.12
CA LYS A 308 -58.20 -2.50 -26.87
C LYS A 308 -59.41 -1.70 -27.39
N LYS A 309 -59.40 -0.38 -27.25
CA LYS A 309 -60.43 0.51 -27.76
C LYS A 309 -60.50 0.49 -29.29
N SER A 310 -59.34 0.38 -29.94
CA SER A 310 -59.20 0.31 -31.40
C SER A 310 -59.68 -1.01 -32.01
N VAL A 311 -59.79 -2.09 -31.21
CA VAL A 311 -60.19 -3.45 -31.67
C VAL A 311 -61.70 -3.69 -31.59
N SER A 312 -62.48 -2.85 -30.91
CA SER A 312 -63.94 -3.06 -30.82
C SER A 312 -64.62 -2.39 -31.95
N ASP A 313 -65.00 -3.15 -32.91
CA ASP A 313 -66.19 -3.07 -33.80
C ASP A 313 -65.88 -3.14 -35.31
N ASP A 314 -65.26 -4.10 -35.76
CA ASP A 314 -65.62 -4.84 -37.00
C ASP A 314 -64.61 -5.94 -37.28
N GLY A 315 -64.93 -7.15 -37.01
CA GLY A 315 -64.15 -8.37 -37.02
C GLY A 315 -63.25 -8.63 -38.24
N ARG A 316 -62.28 -7.84 -38.46
CA ARG A 316 -61.29 -8.09 -39.51
C ARG A 316 -59.83 -8.04 -38.98
N ASP A 317 -59.17 -9.15 -39.20
CA ASP A 317 -57.74 -9.40 -38.95
C ASP A 317 -56.77 -8.27 -39.39
N LEU A 318 -57.23 -7.38 -40.30
CA LEU A 318 -56.39 -6.27 -40.84
C LEU A 318 -55.98 -5.26 -39.78
N ASN A 319 -56.82 -4.97 -38.78
CA ASN A 319 -56.49 -4.04 -37.71
C ASN A 319 -55.47 -4.64 -36.74
N GLY A 320 -55.62 -5.92 -36.43
CA GLY A 320 -54.67 -6.66 -35.63
C GLY A 320 -53.28 -6.74 -36.28
N LEU A 321 -53.25 -6.96 -37.58
CA LEU A 321 -52.03 -7.02 -38.36
C LEU A 321 -51.30 -5.65 -38.44
N ALA A 322 -52.06 -4.54 -38.62
CA ALA A 322 -51.51 -3.18 -38.64
C ALA A 322 -50.90 -2.81 -37.27
N ILE A 323 -51.56 -3.16 -36.16
CA ILE A 323 -51.02 -2.95 -34.80
C ILE A 323 -49.79 -3.79 -34.57
N GLN A 324 -49.75 -5.02 -35.07
CA GLN A 324 -48.57 -5.89 -34.94
C GLN A 324 -47.38 -5.36 -35.75
N GLU A 325 -47.62 -4.87 -36.99
CA GLU A 325 -46.55 -4.20 -37.77
C GLU A 325 -46.04 -2.96 -37.08
N ALA A 326 -46.90 -2.10 -36.54
CA ALA A 326 -46.52 -0.91 -35.77
C ALA A 326 -45.68 -1.26 -34.56
N SER A 327 -46.01 -2.34 -33.84
CA SER A 327 -45.22 -2.84 -32.72
C SER A 327 -43.81 -3.28 -33.16
N LEU A 328 -43.71 -4.06 -34.26
CA LEU A 328 -42.43 -4.52 -34.79
C LEU A 328 -41.56 -3.34 -35.29
N ARG A 329 -42.18 -2.31 -35.90
CA ARG A 329 -41.49 -1.08 -36.26
C ARG A 329 -40.96 -0.31 -35.03
N SER A 330 -41.76 -0.24 -33.97
CA SER A 330 -41.35 0.35 -32.67
C SER A 330 -40.19 -0.40 -32.06
N ASP A 331 -40.18 -1.73 -32.14
CA ASP A 331 -39.05 -2.54 -31.66
C ASP A 331 -37.77 -2.23 -32.44
N VAL A 332 -37.83 -2.11 -33.78
CA VAL A 332 -36.69 -1.72 -34.62
C VAL A 332 -36.21 -0.30 -34.27
N GLU A 333 -37.15 0.63 -34.07
CA GLU A 333 -36.80 2.00 -33.67
C GLU A 333 -36.12 2.03 -32.31
N PHE A 334 -36.64 1.29 -31.33
CA PHE A 334 -36.03 1.14 -30.00
C PHE A 334 -34.61 0.58 -30.10
N ASP A 335 -34.42 -0.54 -30.80
CA ASP A 335 -33.14 -1.19 -30.93
C ASP A 335 -32.13 -0.31 -31.70
N THR A 336 -32.61 0.48 -32.66
CA THR A 336 -31.78 1.48 -33.37
C THR A 336 -31.28 2.56 -32.39
N LYS A 337 -32.16 3.13 -31.55
CA LYS A 337 -31.79 4.11 -30.54
C LYS A 337 -30.90 3.49 -29.47
N ALA A 338 -31.19 2.24 -29.06
CA ALA A 338 -30.35 1.49 -28.12
C ALA A 338 -28.94 1.27 -28.66
N LEU A 339 -28.80 0.89 -29.92
CA LEU A 339 -27.49 0.76 -30.57
C LEU A 339 -26.73 2.09 -30.63
N GLN A 340 -27.43 3.18 -30.99
CA GLN A 340 -26.83 4.50 -31.00
C GLN A 340 -26.33 4.91 -29.61
N SER A 341 -27.13 4.67 -28.56
CA SER A 341 -26.77 4.93 -27.17
C SER A 341 -25.57 4.07 -26.74
N ALA A 342 -25.56 2.76 -27.10
CA ALA A 342 -24.45 1.87 -26.77
C ALA A 342 -23.14 2.32 -27.45
N ARG A 343 -23.20 2.76 -28.73
CA ARG A 343 -22.02 3.31 -29.45
C ARG A 343 -21.51 4.59 -28.81
N LEU A 344 -22.39 5.52 -28.41
CA LEU A 344 -22.00 6.74 -27.70
C LEU A 344 -21.38 6.41 -26.32
N ALA A 345 -21.93 5.44 -25.59
CA ALA A 345 -21.37 4.98 -24.33
C ALA A 345 -19.98 4.35 -24.52
N ALA A 346 -19.77 3.56 -25.58
CA ALA A 346 -18.47 2.99 -25.92
C ALA A 346 -17.42 4.07 -26.25
N ASP A 347 -17.81 5.07 -27.04
CA ASP A 347 -16.93 6.20 -27.35
C ASP A 347 -16.57 7.01 -26.10
N ASN A 348 -17.53 7.26 -25.23
CA ASN A 348 -17.29 7.96 -23.96
C ASN A 348 -16.38 7.13 -23.02
N SER A 349 -16.61 5.82 -22.92
CA SER A 349 -15.77 4.90 -22.15
C SER A 349 -14.33 4.91 -22.66
N ARG A 350 -14.13 4.88 -23.98
CA ARG A 350 -12.80 4.95 -24.60
C ARG A 350 -12.09 6.27 -24.29
N ARG A 351 -12.80 7.40 -24.36
CA ARG A 351 -12.23 8.73 -24.02
C ARG A 351 -11.89 8.81 -22.54
N GLU A 352 -12.76 8.30 -21.65
CA GLU A 352 -12.53 8.30 -20.22
C GLU A 352 -11.34 7.41 -19.84
N SER A 353 -11.23 6.22 -20.45
CA SER A 353 -10.06 5.35 -20.25
C SER A 353 -8.76 6.05 -20.63
N GLN A 354 -8.74 6.83 -21.71
CA GLN A 354 -7.55 7.61 -22.10
C GLN A 354 -7.22 8.71 -21.11
N ARG A 355 -8.23 9.34 -20.47
CA ARG A 355 -8.03 10.36 -19.44
C ARG A 355 -7.53 9.77 -18.12
N GLN A 356 -7.88 8.52 -17.80
CA GLN A 356 -7.47 7.82 -16.60
C GLN A 356 -6.06 7.23 -16.66
N LEU A 357 -5.37 7.35 -17.81
CA LEU A 357 -4.00 6.88 -17.95
C LEU A 357 -3.08 7.58 -16.93
N LYS A 358 -2.34 6.79 -16.21
CA LYS A 358 -1.37 7.24 -15.21
C LYS A 358 0.04 7.13 -15.76
N PHE A 359 0.88 8.11 -15.41
CA PHE A 359 2.28 8.17 -15.85
C PHE A 359 3.20 8.39 -14.67
N VAL A 360 4.32 7.73 -14.70
CA VAL A 360 5.40 7.98 -13.74
C VAL A 360 6.29 9.10 -14.28
N VAL A 361 6.24 10.25 -13.63
CA VAL A 361 7.05 11.43 -13.97
C VAL A 361 8.18 11.54 -12.97
N MET A 362 9.41 11.53 -13.44
CA MET A 362 10.59 11.66 -12.60
C MET A 362 10.78 13.12 -12.18
N LEU A 363 10.85 13.36 -10.87
CA LEU A 363 11.23 14.66 -10.29
C LEU A 363 12.75 14.72 -10.05
N SER A 364 13.31 13.61 -9.53
CA SER A 364 14.74 13.46 -9.31
C SER A 364 15.21 12.10 -9.83
N GLN A 365 16.23 12.11 -10.68
CA GLN A 365 16.83 10.87 -11.19
C GLN A 365 17.76 10.25 -10.16
N PRO A 366 17.85 8.90 -10.12
CA PRO A 366 18.81 8.23 -9.23
C PRO A 366 20.25 8.55 -9.64
N GLN A 367 21.03 9.03 -8.68
CA GLN A 367 22.42 9.33 -8.87
C GLN A 367 23.28 8.40 -8.01
N LYS A 368 24.49 8.10 -8.51
CA LYS A 368 25.45 7.30 -7.78
C LYS A 368 25.86 8.04 -6.51
N SER A 369 25.77 7.36 -5.37
CA SER A 369 26.25 7.93 -4.10
C SER A 369 27.76 8.15 -4.13
N VAL A 370 28.20 9.35 -3.78
CA VAL A 370 29.62 9.73 -3.76
C VAL A 370 30.27 9.32 -2.43
N ALA A 371 29.49 9.29 -1.35
CA ALA A 371 29.98 8.98 -0.01
C ALA A 371 29.09 7.94 0.68
N PRO A 372 29.66 7.12 1.56
CA PRO A 372 28.87 6.20 2.35
C PRO A 372 27.95 6.95 3.31
N ASP A 373 26.74 6.41 3.52
CA ASP A 373 25.81 6.91 4.53
C ASP A 373 26.30 6.49 5.93
N SER A 374 26.75 7.45 6.70
CA SER A 374 27.22 7.24 8.08
C SER A 374 26.10 7.32 9.13
N ASN A 375 24.87 7.75 8.75
CA ASN A 375 23.78 7.97 9.70
C ASN A 375 23.40 6.70 10.45
N TRP A 376 23.43 5.54 9.78
CA TRP A 376 23.09 4.26 10.40
C TRP A 376 24.07 3.92 11.56
N ARG A 377 25.34 4.32 11.48
CA ARG A 377 26.36 4.10 12.51
C ARG A 377 25.99 4.84 13.78
N TRP A 378 25.63 6.11 13.65
CA TRP A 378 25.18 6.93 14.77
C TRP A 378 23.88 6.42 15.38
N GLN A 379 22.91 6.05 14.54
CA GLN A 379 21.62 5.50 15.00
C GLN A 379 21.82 4.17 15.74
N ALA A 380 22.65 3.27 15.23
CA ALA A 380 22.95 2.00 15.88
C ALA A 380 23.68 2.19 17.21
N PHE A 381 24.66 3.11 17.25
CA PHE A 381 25.41 3.42 18.48
C PHE A 381 24.51 4.09 19.53
N LEU A 382 23.71 5.08 19.18
CA LEU A 382 22.75 5.71 20.09
C LEU A 382 21.69 4.71 20.56
N GLY A 383 21.24 3.81 19.69
CA GLY A 383 20.33 2.72 20.05
C GLY A 383 20.96 1.78 21.08
N SER A 384 22.24 1.44 20.95
CA SER A 384 22.96 0.61 21.94
C SER A 384 23.07 1.31 23.30
N ILE A 385 23.28 2.62 23.33
CA ILE A 385 23.26 3.43 24.56
C ILE A 385 21.86 3.37 25.19
N GLY A 386 20.80 3.54 24.40
CA GLY A 386 19.42 3.45 24.88
C GLY A 386 19.10 2.09 25.54
N ILE A 387 19.52 0.99 24.92
CA ILE A 387 19.35 -0.36 25.46
C ILE A 387 20.07 -0.49 26.80
N VAL A 388 21.29 0.02 26.92
CA VAL A 388 22.08 0.01 28.15
C VAL A 388 21.38 0.80 29.26
N VAL A 389 20.86 1.99 28.97
CA VAL A 389 20.16 2.83 29.94
C VAL A 389 18.90 2.13 30.46
N VAL A 390 18.13 1.50 29.57
CA VAL A 390 16.93 0.72 29.95
C VAL A 390 17.33 -0.49 30.80
N ALA A 391 18.32 -1.25 30.38
CA ALA A 391 18.80 -2.42 31.13
C ALA A 391 19.32 -2.05 32.53
N TRP A 392 20.02 -0.91 32.65
CA TRP A 392 20.50 -0.38 33.92
C TRP A 392 19.34 0.06 34.84
N GLY A 393 18.36 0.79 34.25
CA GLY A 393 17.17 1.25 34.99
C GLY A 393 16.35 0.07 35.55
N VAL A 394 16.08 -0.93 34.69
CA VAL A 394 15.35 -2.15 35.08
C VAL A 394 16.17 -2.97 36.08
N GLY A 395 17.45 -3.17 35.84
CA GLY A 395 18.33 -3.88 36.77
C GLY A 395 18.45 -3.19 38.15
N GLY A 396 18.57 -1.87 38.15
CA GLY A 396 18.59 -1.06 39.38
C GLY A 396 17.26 -1.14 40.14
N PHE A 397 16.13 -1.11 39.44
CA PHE A 397 14.81 -1.26 40.02
C PHE A 397 14.60 -2.66 40.68
N LEU A 398 14.99 -3.72 39.98
CA LEU A 398 14.90 -5.09 40.47
C LEU A 398 15.78 -5.30 41.71
N LEU A 399 17.02 -4.79 41.69
CA LEU A 399 17.92 -4.86 42.83
C LEU A 399 17.38 -4.06 44.07
N ALA A 400 16.77 -2.88 43.80
CA ALA A 400 16.14 -2.10 44.86
C ALA A 400 14.89 -2.80 45.45
N ALA A 401 14.10 -3.47 44.59
CA ALA A 401 12.95 -4.25 45.02
C ALA A 401 13.35 -5.48 45.88
N MET A 402 14.39 -6.21 45.45
CA MET A 402 14.94 -7.35 46.20
C MET A 402 15.57 -6.97 47.53
N LYS A 403 16.16 -5.76 47.63
CA LYS A 403 16.73 -5.26 48.87
C LYS A 403 15.67 -4.80 49.90
N LYS A 404 14.44 -4.59 49.47
CA LYS A 404 13.31 -4.11 50.29
C LYS A 404 12.38 -5.24 50.73
N SER A 405 12.53 -6.42 50.15
CA SER A 405 11.92 -7.68 50.58
C SER A 405 12.87 -8.44 51.52
#